data_c107f5a92f281b49a34deb564a7b38c1
#
_entry.id   c107f5a92f281b49a34deb564a7b38c1
#
_cell.length_a   1.000
_cell.length_b   1.000
_cell.length_c   1.000
_cell.angle_alpha   90.00
_cell.angle_beta   90.00
_cell.angle_gamma   90.00
#
_symmetry.space_group_name_H-M   'P 1'
#
loop_
_entity.id
_entity.type
_entity.pdbx_description
1 polymer ?
#
loop_
_entity_poly.entity_id
_entity_poly.type
_entity_poly.pdbx_seq_one_letter_code
_entity_poly.pdbx_strand_id
1 'polypeptide(L)'
;SDDEDSLGEVGKVGVPIDSLEDMETLFADINLGEVSTSMTINAPATTLLALYVATADNQGIPREKLRGTVQNDILKEYIARGLYVYPPKESIRLTTDLFEWCNINTPKWNTISVSGYHIREAGSTAVEEVALTLANGIFYAEEAVKAGLDIDDFAPRMSFFFGCHNDFFEEIAKFRAARELWYELVNERFNPKNPKSSQLRFHTQTAGVTLTAQQPINNAVRVSYQALS
;
A
#
# COMPACT_ATOMS: atom_id res chain seq x y z
N SER A 1 6.43 -20.10 -7.68
CA SER A 1 5.35 -21.12 -7.67
C SER A 1 5.87 -22.56 -7.77
N ASP A 2 7.10 -22.76 -8.24
CA ASP A 2 7.68 -24.08 -8.52
C ASP A 2 8.44 -24.69 -7.34
N ASP A 3 8.45 -24.03 -6.19
CA ASP A 3 9.08 -24.51 -4.97
C ASP A 3 8.25 -25.64 -4.34
N GLU A 4 8.92 -26.68 -3.84
CA GLU A 4 8.26 -27.82 -3.22
C GLU A 4 7.43 -27.43 -2.00
N ASP A 5 7.86 -26.38 -1.25
CA ASP A 5 7.13 -25.85 -0.10
C ASP A 5 5.83 -25.16 -0.50
N SER A 6 5.68 -24.78 -1.76
CA SER A 6 4.46 -24.16 -2.31
C SER A 6 3.45 -25.20 -2.82
N LEU A 7 3.78 -26.49 -2.78
CA LEU A 7 2.92 -27.55 -3.32
C LEU A 7 1.56 -27.58 -2.61
N GLY A 8 0.49 -27.45 -3.38
CA GLY A 8 -0.88 -27.42 -2.88
C GLY A 8 -1.35 -26.07 -2.32
N GLU A 9 -0.48 -25.03 -2.29
CA GLU A 9 -0.83 -23.68 -1.85
C GLU A 9 -1.01 -22.68 -3.01
N VAL A 10 -0.36 -22.95 -4.15
CA VAL A 10 -0.43 -22.10 -5.34
C VAL A 10 -1.87 -21.91 -5.80
N GLY A 11 -2.30 -20.65 -5.97
CA GLY A 11 -3.64 -20.31 -6.41
C GLY A 11 -4.72 -20.31 -5.33
N LYS A 12 -4.42 -20.71 -4.09
CA LYS A 12 -5.38 -20.62 -2.97
C LYS A 12 -5.55 -19.20 -2.45
N VAL A 13 -4.48 -18.43 -2.41
CA VAL A 13 -4.48 -17.04 -1.96
C VAL A 13 -3.72 -16.20 -2.97
N GLY A 14 -4.44 -15.40 -3.74
CA GLY A 14 -3.86 -14.58 -4.81
C GLY A 14 -3.57 -15.34 -6.09
N VAL A 15 -2.91 -14.66 -7.02
CA VAL A 15 -2.51 -15.21 -8.33
C VAL A 15 -1.00 -15.28 -8.39
N PRO A 16 -0.41 -16.45 -8.70
CA PRO A 16 1.04 -16.60 -8.86
C PRO A 16 1.48 -15.93 -10.17
N ILE A 17 2.33 -14.93 -10.08
CA ILE A 17 2.93 -14.22 -11.21
C ILE A 17 4.45 -14.31 -11.09
N ASP A 18 5.06 -15.14 -11.89
CA ASP A 18 6.50 -15.38 -11.90
C ASP A 18 7.18 -14.82 -13.17
N SER A 19 6.40 -14.57 -14.22
CA SER A 19 6.89 -14.15 -15.53
C SER A 19 6.02 -13.07 -16.19
N LEU A 20 6.52 -12.49 -17.29
CA LEU A 20 5.73 -11.58 -18.12
C LEU A 20 4.53 -12.31 -18.76
N GLU A 21 4.71 -13.55 -19.18
CA GLU A 21 3.65 -14.38 -19.77
C GLU A 21 2.48 -14.60 -18.79
N ASP A 22 2.78 -14.82 -17.50
CA ASP A 22 1.74 -14.93 -16.48
C ASP A 22 0.97 -13.61 -16.33
N MET A 23 1.68 -12.47 -16.34
CA MET A 23 1.05 -11.16 -16.26
C MET A 23 0.18 -10.87 -17.49
N GLU A 24 0.66 -11.20 -18.68
CA GLU A 24 -0.11 -11.08 -19.93
C GLU A 24 -1.35 -11.99 -19.92
N THR A 25 -1.21 -13.21 -19.43
CA THR A 25 -2.33 -14.15 -19.26
C THR A 25 -3.37 -13.63 -18.30
N LEU A 26 -2.93 -13.08 -17.14
CA LEU A 26 -3.83 -12.52 -16.14
C LEU A 26 -4.65 -11.36 -16.70
N PHE A 27 -4.05 -10.52 -17.54
CA PHE A 27 -4.69 -9.33 -18.10
C PHE A 27 -5.11 -9.51 -19.58
N ALA A 28 -5.20 -10.76 -20.05
CA ALA A 28 -5.73 -11.05 -21.38
C ALA A 28 -7.16 -10.46 -21.51
N ASP A 29 -7.42 -9.78 -22.60
CA ASP A 29 -8.70 -9.13 -22.90
C ASP A 29 -9.11 -7.99 -21.92
N ILE A 30 -8.22 -7.55 -21.02
CA ILE A 30 -8.44 -6.41 -20.13
C ILE A 30 -7.61 -5.23 -20.61
N ASN A 31 -8.28 -4.15 -20.98
CA ASN A 31 -7.61 -2.90 -21.38
C ASN A 31 -7.05 -2.18 -20.13
N LEU A 32 -5.74 -2.25 -19.93
CA LEU A 32 -5.06 -1.66 -18.77
C LEU A 32 -5.15 -0.12 -18.72
N GLY A 33 -5.47 0.53 -19.84
CA GLY A 33 -5.72 1.98 -19.88
C GLY A 33 -7.07 2.41 -19.31
N GLU A 34 -8.01 1.48 -19.13
CA GLU A 34 -9.37 1.74 -18.67
C GLU A 34 -9.64 1.29 -17.23
N VAL A 35 -8.79 0.41 -16.70
CA VAL A 35 -8.92 -0.13 -15.33
C VAL A 35 -7.95 0.55 -14.36
N SER A 36 -8.18 0.33 -13.07
CA SER A 36 -7.22 0.66 -12.01
C SER A 36 -6.89 -0.62 -11.26
N THR A 37 -5.59 -0.95 -11.20
CA THR A 37 -5.11 -2.21 -10.62
C THR A 37 -4.48 -1.96 -9.25
N SER A 38 -4.86 -2.76 -8.25
CA SER A 38 -4.21 -2.73 -6.94
C SER A 38 -3.48 -4.04 -6.70
N MET A 39 -2.19 -3.95 -6.39
CA MET A 39 -1.33 -5.09 -6.08
C MET A 39 -0.85 -5.02 -4.63
N THR A 40 -1.21 -6.03 -3.83
CA THR A 40 -0.83 -6.14 -2.42
C THR A 40 0.61 -6.69 -2.31
N ILE A 41 1.55 -6.04 -2.96
CA ILE A 41 2.93 -6.48 -3.15
C ILE A 41 3.89 -5.51 -2.45
N ASN A 42 4.89 -6.03 -1.74
CA ASN A 42 5.88 -5.28 -0.99
C ASN A 42 7.30 -5.47 -1.56
N ALA A 43 8.10 -6.41 -1.07
CA ALA A 43 9.48 -6.56 -1.52
C ALA A 43 9.64 -6.71 -3.04
N PRO A 44 8.83 -7.49 -3.79
CA PRO A 44 8.91 -7.60 -5.24
C PRO A 44 8.10 -6.55 -6.00
N ALA A 45 7.67 -5.44 -5.37
CA ALA A 45 6.80 -4.44 -5.99
C ALA A 45 7.37 -3.83 -7.27
N THR A 46 8.67 -3.54 -7.30
CA THR A 46 9.35 -3.01 -8.50
C THR A 46 9.29 -3.99 -9.66
N THR A 47 9.53 -5.27 -9.40
CA THR A 47 9.48 -6.34 -10.42
C THR A 47 8.07 -6.51 -10.96
N LEU A 48 7.08 -6.63 -10.08
CA LEU A 48 5.67 -6.82 -10.50
C LEU A 48 5.14 -5.61 -11.25
N LEU A 49 5.50 -4.39 -10.85
CA LEU A 49 5.13 -3.20 -11.59
C LEU A 49 5.81 -3.14 -12.97
N ALA A 50 7.08 -3.57 -13.06
CA ALA A 50 7.76 -3.64 -14.34
C ALA A 50 7.08 -4.63 -15.32
N LEU A 51 6.67 -5.81 -14.84
CA LEU A 51 5.89 -6.79 -15.63
C LEU A 51 4.54 -6.20 -16.06
N TYR A 52 3.84 -5.51 -15.18
CA TYR A 52 2.57 -4.84 -15.48
C TYR A 52 2.71 -3.76 -16.56
N VAL A 53 3.75 -2.94 -16.47
CA VAL A 53 4.04 -1.89 -17.46
C VAL A 53 4.43 -2.51 -18.80
N ALA A 54 5.24 -3.56 -18.81
CA ALA A 54 5.60 -4.28 -20.03
C ALA A 54 4.37 -4.90 -20.72
N THR A 55 3.44 -5.45 -19.94
CA THR A 55 2.14 -5.94 -20.45
C THR A 55 1.34 -4.80 -21.10
N ALA A 56 1.28 -3.64 -20.46
CA ALA A 56 0.60 -2.46 -21.01
C ALA A 56 1.27 -1.96 -22.31
N ASP A 57 2.61 -1.92 -22.34
CA ASP A 57 3.37 -1.57 -23.54
C ASP A 57 3.05 -2.54 -24.71
N ASN A 58 2.96 -3.85 -24.44
CA ASN A 58 2.59 -4.86 -25.43
C ASN A 58 1.12 -4.72 -25.89
N GLN A 59 0.24 -4.18 -25.04
CA GLN A 59 -1.13 -3.80 -25.42
C GLN A 59 -1.18 -2.47 -26.20
N GLY A 60 -0.07 -1.76 -26.38
CA GLY A 60 -0.02 -0.44 -27.03
C GLY A 60 -0.61 0.68 -26.18
N ILE A 61 -0.67 0.52 -24.86
CA ILE A 61 -1.28 1.50 -23.96
C ILE A 61 -0.21 2.49 -23.47
N PRO A 62 -0.41 3.80 -23.63
CA PRO A 62 0.50 4.81 -23.11
C PRO A 62 0.62 4.72 -21.59
N ARG A 63 1.86 4.73 -21.07
CA ARG A 63 2.17 4.55 -19.65
C ARG A 63 1.51 5.58 -18.74
N GLU A 64 1.32 6.82 -19.21
CA GLU A 64 0.63 7.89 -18.50
C GLU A 64 -0.88 7.65 -18.29
N LYS A 65 -1.46 6.64 -18.97
CA LYS A 65 -2.84 6.22 -18.72
C LYS A 65 -2.96 5.24 -17.56
N LEU A 66 -1.86 4.54 -17.23
CA LEU A 66 -1.88 3.52 -16.19
C LEU A 66 -2.23 4.11 -14.83
N ARG A 67 -3.15 3.45 -14.15
CA ARG A 67 -3.64 3.82 -12.81
C ARG A 67 -3.65 2.60 -11.92
N GLY A 68 -3.21 2.78 -10.71
CA GLY A 68 -3.19 1.67 -9.77
C GLY A 68 -2.41 2.01 -8.51
N THR A 69 -2.14 0.97 -7.74
CA THR A 69 -1.41 1.06 -6.47
C THR A 69 -0.59 -0.20 -6.27
N VAL A 70 0.67 -0.05 -5.88
CA VAL A 70 1.45 -1.09 -5.21
C VAL A 70 1.53 -0.78 -3.73
N GLN A 71 1.52 -1.80 -2.86
CA GLN A 71 1.64 -1.55 -1.42
C GLN A 71 3.03 -1.03 -1.07
N ASN A 72 4.08 -1.72 -1.49
CA ASN A 72 5.48 -1.27 -1.44
C ASN A 72 5.92 -0.70 -0.07
N ASP A 73 5.29 -1.16 1.00
CA ASP A 73 5.60 -0.76 2.38
C ASP A 73 6.46 -1.84 3.04
N ILE A 74 7.77 -1.66 2.98
CA ILE A 74 8.70 -2.63 3.52
C ILE A 74 8.87 -2.49 5.04
N LEU A 75 8.73 -1.29 5.60
CA LEU A 75 8.93 -1.07 7.03
C LEU A 75 7.95 -1.87 7.88
N LYS A 76 6.68 -1.96 7.48
CA LYS A 76 5.71 -2.76 8.20
C LYS A 76 6.02 -4.27 8.15
N GLU A 77 6.75 -4.73 7.15
CA GLU A 77 7.21 -6.11 7.08
C GLU A 77 8.21 -6.42 8.20
N TYR A 78 9.12 -5.48 8.51
CA TYR A 78 10.04 -5.63 9.64
C TYR A 78 9.36 -5.45 11.01
N ILE A 79 8.30 -4.62 11.07
CA ILE A 79 7.60 -4.33 12.32
C ILE A 79 6.61 -5.44 12.70
N ALA A 80 5.83 -5.95 11.73
CA ALA A 80 4.65 -6.76 12.03
C ALA A 80 4.48 -8.02 11.17
N ARG A 81 4.68 -7.95 9.84
CA ARG A 81 4.26 -9.03 8.94
C ARG A 81 5.33 -10.10 8.68
N GLY A 82 6.60 -9.71 8.63
CA GLY A 82 7.74 -10.64 8.53
C GLY A 82 8.08 -11.16 7.14
N LEU A 83 7.50 -10.60 6.07
CA LEU A 83 7.74 -11.00 4.68
C LEU A 83 8.66 -10.01 3.95
N TYR A 84 9.92 -9.98 4.33
CA TYR A 84 10.95 -9.18 3.68
C TYR A 84 11.94 -10.06 2.91
N VAL A 85 12.52 -9.51 1.84
CA VAL A 85 13.49 -10.19 0.98
C VAL A 85 14.86 -9.53 1.09
N TYR A 86 14.90 -8.19 1.08
CA TYR A 86 16.15 -7.43 1.11
C TYR A 86 16.36 -6.77 2.47
N PRO A 87 17.61 -6.43 2.85
CA PRO A 87 17.87 -5.61 4.04
C PRO A 87 17.15 -4.25 3.98
N PRO A 88 16.94 -3.57 5.13
CA PRO A 88 16.15 -2.33 5.18
C PRO A 88 16.65 -1.23 4.23
N LYS A 89 17.96 -1.00 4.20
CA LYS A 89 18.56 0.06 3.38
C LYS A 89 18.32 -0.14 1.90
N GLU A 90 18.52 -1.35 1.41
CA GLU A 90 18.30 -1.73 0.01
C GLU A 90 16.82 -1.68 -0.37
N SER A 91 15.95 -2.09 0.55
CA SER A 91 14.50 -2.00 0.38
C SER A 91 14.01 -0.55 0.25
N ILE A 92 14.54 0.35 1.08
CA ILE A 92 14.20 1.79 1.02
C ILE A 92 14.69 2.40 -0.29
N ARG A 93 15.90 2.05 -0.75
CA ARG A 93 16.40 2.50 -2.05
C ARG A 93 15.46 2.08 -3.18
N LEU A 94 15.04 0.81 -3.23
CA LEU A 94 14.10 0.33 -4.24
C LEU A 94 12.76 1.07 -4.19
N THR A 95 12.30 1.44 -2.98
CA THR A 95 11.07 2.21 -2.81
C THR A 95 11.22 3.62 -3.39
N THR A 96 12.33 4.32 -3.12
CA THR A 96 12.60 5.67 -3.65
C THR A 96 12.83 5.66 -5.15
N ASP A 97 13.57 4.66 -5.68
CA ASP A 97 13.77 4.48 -7.12
C ASP A 97 12.42 4.30 -7.85
N LEU A 98 11.48 3.57 -7.23
CA LEU A 98 10.14 3.40 -7.77
C LEU A 98 9.33 4.72 -7.75
N PHE A 99 9.48 5.54 -6.72
CA PHE A 99 8.84 6.87 -6.66
C PHE A 99 9.31 7.74 -7.82
N GLU A 100 10.63 7.85 -8.01
CA GLU A 100 11.23 8.62 -9.09
C GLU A 100 10.75 8.16 -10.45
N TRP A 101 10.85 6.85 -10.70
CA TRP A 101 10.46 6.29 -11.98
C TRP A 101 8.98 6.50 -12.31
N CYS A 102 8.09 6.27 -11.33
CA CYS A 102 6.65 6.44 -11.51
C CYS A 102 6.26 7.89 -11.73
N ASN A 103 6.92 8.82 -11.05
CA ASN A 103 6.64 10.25 -11.22
C ASN A 103 6.81 10.68 -12.69
N ILE A 104 7.82 10.11 -13.37
CA ILE A 104 8.11 10.40 -14.78
C ILE A 104 7.22 9.60 -15.74
N ASN A 105 7.09 8.29 -15.51
CA ASN A 105 6.54 7.36 -16.50
C ASN A 105 5.07 7.00 -16.28
N THR A 106 4.63 6.95 -15.03
CA THR A 106 3.25 6.57 -14.65
C THR A 106 2.67 7.53 -13.61
N PRO A 107 2.47 8.82 -13.96
CA PRO A 107 2.18 9.89 -12.99
C PRO A 107 0.83 9.73 -12.25
N LYS A 108 0.01 8.77 -12.66
CA LYS A 108 -1.26 8.45 -11.99
C LYS A 108 -1.16 7.23 -11.06
N TRP A 109 0.04 6.62 -10.95
CA TRP A 109 0.26 5.45 -10.10
C TRP A 109 0.49 5.86 -8.64
N ASN A 110 -0.14 5.16 -7.70
CA ASN A 110 0.15 5.31 -6.29
C ASN A 110 1.31 4.37 -5.94
N THR A 111 2.44 4.96 -5.60
CA THR A 111 3.72 4.27 -5.47
C THR A 111 3.91 3.55 -4.16
N ILE A 112 3.08 3.88 -3.15
CA ILE A 112 3.10 3.26 -1.84
C ILE A 112 1.71 3.30 -1.19
N SER A 113 1.43 2.30 -0.36
CA SER A 113 0.34 2.29 0.61
C SER A 113 0.90 1.95 1.98
N VAL A 114 1.21 2.96 2.77
CA VAL A 114 1.82 2.82 4.11
C VAL A 114 0.80 2.18 5.05
N SER A 115 1.16 1.02 5.62
CA SER A 115 0.18 0.12 6.21
C SER A 115 0.24 0.08 7.74
N GLY A 116 -0.76 0.65 8.39
CA GLY A 116 -1.06 0.44 9.81
C GLY A 116 -1.86 -0.84 10.09
N TYR A 117 -2.67 -1.29 9.13
CA TYR A 117 -3.51 -2.47 9.27
C TYR A 117 -2.76 -3.69 9.84
N HIS A 118 -1.61 -4.05 9.29
CA HIS A 118 -0.85 -5.21 9.74
C HIS A 118 -0.31 -5.04 11.14
N ILE A 119 0.07 -3.81 11.52
CA ILE A 119 0.51 -3.47 12.87
C ILE A 119 -0.65 -3.64 13.86
N ARG A 120 -1.86 -3.18 13.48
CA ARG A 120 -3.08 -3.33 14.26
C ARG A 120 -3.48 -4.81 14.43
N GLU A 121 -3.45 -5.59 13.36
CA GLU A 121 -3.74 -7.03 13.38
C GLU A 121 -2.71 -7.83 14.20
N ALA A 122 -1.46 -7.35 14.31
CA ALA A 122 -0.43 -7.91 15.17
C ALA A 122 -0.63 -7.59 16.66
N GLY A 123 -1.64 -6.80 17.04
CA GLY A 123 -2.06 -6.56 18.42
C GLY A 123 -1.75 -5.17 18.96
N SER A 124 -1.35 -4.20 18.14
CA SER A 124 -1.16 -2.82 18.60
C SER A 124 -2.48 -2.15 18.96
N THR A 125 -2.41 -1.12 19.79
CA THR A 125 -3.52 -0.21 20.07
C THR A 125 -3.80 0.70 18.88
N ALA A 126 -4.96 1.38 18.86
CA ALA A 126 -5.28 2.37 17.84
C ALA A 126 -4.26 3.53 17.79
N VAL A 127 -3.76 3.94 18.95
CA VAL A 127 -2.74 4.99 19.07
C VAL A 127 -1.41 4.54 18.47
N GLU A 128 -0.95 3.33 18.79
CA GLU A 128 0.29 2.76 18.24
C GLU A 128 0.18 2.54 16.73
N GLU A 129 -0.98 2.09 16.23
CA GLU A 129 -1.23 1.98 14.79
C GLU A 129 -0.99 3.32 14.08
N VAL A 130 -1.61 4.39 14.56
CA VAL A 130 -1.45 5.74 13.96
C VAL A 130 0.01 6.19 14.08
N ALA A 131 0.59 6.11 15.26
CA ALA A 131 1.95 6.60 15.51
C ALA A 131 2.98 5.93 14.62
N LEU A 132 2.97 4.58 14.55
CA LEU A 132 3.93 3.83 13.75
C LEU A 132 3.67 4.01 12.24
N THR A 133 2.42 4.09 11.82
CA THR A 133 2.07 4.30 10.40
C THR A 133 2.53 5.67 9.92
N LEU A 134 2.25 6.73 10.68
CA LEU A 134 2.68 8.08 10.31
C LEU A 134 4.20 8.23 10.39
N ALA A 135 4.85 7.62 11.38
CA ALA A 135 6.32 7.58 11.45
C ALA A 135 6.94 6.91 10.21
N ASN A 136 6.40 5.78 9.76
CA ASN A 136 6.82 5.12 8.53
C ASN A 136 6.59 6.02 7.31
N GLY A 137 5.42 6.67 7.22
CA GLY A 137 5.10 7.59 6.12
C GLY A 137 6.07 8.77 6.04
N ILE A 138 6.39 9.38 7.17
CA ILE A 138 7.38 10.47 7.25
C ILE A 138 8.76 9.96 6.86
N PHE A 139 9.18 8.79 7.34
CA PHE A 139 10.47 8.22 6.98
C PHE A 139 10.60 8.01 5.47
N TYR A 140 9.59 7.42 4.81
CA TYR A 140 9.60 7.28 3.34
C TYR A 140 9.69 8.63 2.63
N ALA A 141 8.95 9.64 3.11
CA ALA A 141 9.00 10.98 2.53
C ALA A 141 10.38 11.63 2.71
N GLU A 142 11.00 11.50 3.89
CA GLU A 142 12.36 11.99 4.15
C GLU A 142 13.40 11.33 3.23
N GLU A 143 13.34 10.01 3.06
CA GLU A 143 14.26 9.29 2.19
C GLU A 143 14.09 9.66 0.71
N ALA A 144 12.85 9.87 0.25
CA ALA A 144 12.58 10.35 -1.10
C ALA A 144 13.14 11.77 -1.32
N VAL A 145 12.96 12.68 -0.37
CA VAL A 145 13.51 14.04 -0.42
C VAL A 145 15.05 14.02 -0.38
N LYS A 146 15.66 13.17 0.46
CA LYS A 146 17.13 12.97 0.49
C LYS A 146 17.66 12.43 -0.84
N ALA A 147 16.87 11.63 -1.56
CA ALA A 147 17.21 11.16 -2.91
C ALA A 147 17.06 12.24 -3.99
N GLY A 148 16.55 13.44 -3.65
CA GLY A 148 16.44 14.58 -4.55
C GLY A 148 15.05 14.82 -5.14
N LEU A 149 14.02 14.10 -4.69
CA LEU A 149 12.66 14.30 -5.16
C LEU A 149 12.00 15.49 -4.44
N ASP A 150 11.20 16.27 -5.16
CA ASP A 150 10.35 17.30 -4.54
C ASP A 150 9.14 16.63 -3.86
N ILE A 151 8.83 17.05 -2.64
CA ILE A 151 7.69 16.53 -1.88
C ILE A 151 6.37 16.66 -2.66
N ASP A 152 6.21 17.71 -3.44
CA ASP A 152 5.00 17.99 -4.22
C ASP A 152 4.84 17.07 -5.43
N ASP A 153 5.91 16.39 -5.87
CA ASP A 153 5.88 15.47 -6.98
C ASP A 153 5.34 14.09 -6.60
N PHE A 154 5.64 13.60 -5.39
CA PHE A 154 5.28 12.24 -4.98
C PHE A 154 4.25 12.15 -3.85
N ALA A 155 4.27 13.08 -2.86
CA ALA A 155 3.38 12.99 -1.69
C ALA A 155 1.88 12.97 -2.03
N PRO A 156 1.38 13.67 -3.08
CA PRO A 156 -0.01 13.54 -3.51
C PRO A 156 -0.41 12.12 -3.94
N ARG A 157 0.58 11.26 -4.23
CA ARG A 157 0.38 9.87 -4.65
C ARG A 157 0.65 8.87 -3.53
N MET A 158 1.18 9.30 -2.39
CA MET A 158 1.24 8.45 -1.21
C MET A 158 -0.17 8.12 -0.74
N SER A 159 -0.39 6.86 -0.41
CA SER A 159 -1.63 6.39 0.19
C SER A 159 -1.31 5.63 1.48
N PHE A 160 -2.36 5.41 2.30
CA PHE A 160 -2.24 4.76 3.58
C PHE A 160 -3.28 3.65 3.70
N PHE A 161 -3.06 2.77 4.65
CA PHE A 161 -3.93 1.62 4.90
C PHE A 161 -4.08 1.40 6.40
N PHE A 162 -5.27 1.62 6.94
CA PHE A 162 -5.57 1.41 8.35
C PHE A 162 -6.51 0.22 8.56
N GLY A 163 -6.46 -0.35 9.77
CA GLY A 163 -7.49 -1.24 10.27
C GLY A 163 -8.73 -0.47 10.72
N CYS A 164 -9.88 -1.14 10.80
CA CYS A 164 -11.06 -0.64 11.51
C CYS A 164 -11.56 -1.72 12.46
N HIS A 165 -11.42 -1.48 13.75
CA HIS A 165 -11.71 -2.42 14.83
C HIS A 165 -13.12 -2.20 15.42
N ASN A 166 -13.44 -2.89 16.51
CA ASN A 166 -14.79 -2.90 17.09
C ASN A 166 -15.13 -1.71 17.99
N ASP A 167 -14.14 -0.92 18.44
CA ASP A 167 -14.41 0.27 19.23
C ASP A 167 -14.82 1.44 18.32
N PHE A 168 -16.14 1.56 18.12
CA PHE A 168 -16.74 2.47 17.16
C PHE A 168 -16.27 3.93 17.28
N PHE A 169 -16.29 4.47 18.48
CA PHE A 169 -15.93 5.87 18.70
C PHE A 169 -14.43 6.10 18.65
N GLU A 170 -13.64 5.14 19.14
CA GLU A 170 -12.17 5.19 19.03
C GLU A 170 -11.73 5.17 17.56
N GLU A 171 -12.35 4.33 16.74
CA GLU A 171 -11.99 4.24 15.31
C GLU A 171 -12.34 5.54 14.56
N ILE A 172 -13.52 6.13 14.80
CA ILE A 172 -13.87 7.44 14.25
C ILE A 172 -12.84 8.51 14.69
N ALA A 173 -12.49 8.54 15.97
CA ALA A 173 -11.52 9.49 16.50
C ALA A 173 -10.13 9.28 15.90
N LYS A 174 -9.71 8.01 15.76
CA LYS A 174 -8.44 7.61 15.12
C LYS A 174 -8.30 8.16 13.71
N PHE A 175 -9.29 7.96 12.85
CA PHE A 175 -9.23 8.45 11.46
C PHE A 175 -9.23 9.96 11.36
N ARG A 176 -9.91 10.66 12.27
CA ARG A 176 -9.87 12.13 12.34
C ARG A 176 -8.50 12.63 12.79
N ALA A 177 -7.97 12.07 13.88
CA ALA A 177 -6.66 12.41 14.41
C ALA A 177 -5.53 12.11 13.42
N ALA A 178 -5.59 10.97 12.71
CA ALA A 178 -4.59 10.61 11.72
C ALA A 178 -4.50 11.65 10.59
N ARG A 179 -5.63 12.20 10.12
CA ARG A 179 -5.64 13.25 9.08
C ARG A 179 -5.02 14.56 9.58
N GLU A 180 -5.34 14.96 10.79
CA GLU A 180 -4.82 16.20 11.42
C GLU A 180 -3.32 16.08 11.66
N LEU A 181 -2.88 15.00 12.30
CA LEU A 181 -1.46 14.73 12.58
C LEU A 181 -0.62 14.64 11.31
N TRP A 182 -1.10 13.95 10.26
CA TRP A 182 -0.37 13.89 8.99
C TRP A 182 -0.20 15.27 8.37
N TYR A 183 -1.27 16.07 8.36
CA TYR A 183 -1.23 17.44 7.85
C TYR A 183 -0.19 18.28 8.60
N GLU A 184 -0.20 18.25 9.93
CA GLU A 184 0.76 18.99 10.76
C GLU A 184 2.19 18.54 10.50
N LEU A 185 2.45 17.22 10.55
CA LEU A 185 3.78 16.64 10.36
C LEU A 185 4.38 16.97 9.00
N VAL A 186 3.59 16.86 7.93
CA VAL A 186 4.08 17.15 6.58
C VAL A 186 4.37 18.63 6.39
N ASN A 187 3.51 19.52 6.89
CA ASN A 187 3.75 20.96 6.78
C ASN A 187 4.94 21.41 7.62
N GLU A 188 5.09 20.89 8.83
CA GLU A 188 6.23 21.23 9.69
C GLU A 188 7.58 20.79 9.09
N ARG A 189 7.63 19.60 8.50
CA ARG A 189 8.90 19.00 8.03
C ARG A 189 9.27 19.39 6.61
N PHE A 190 8.30 19.53 5.71
CA PHE A 190 8.56 19.68 4.28
C PHE A 190 8.06 21.00 3.69
N ASN A 191 7.12 21.68 4.36
CA ASN A 191 6.52 22.94 3.89
C ASN A 191 6.09 22.88 2.41
N PRO A 192 5.24 21.91 2.00
CA PRO A 192 4.85 21.72 0.61
C PRO A 192 4.06 22.93 0.07
N LYS A 193 4.15 23.17 -1.22
CA LYS A 193 3.39 24.21 -1.92
C LYS A 193 2.03 23.72 -2.40
N ASN A 194 1.92 22.42 -2.68
CA ASN A 194 0.69 21.80 -3.13
C ASN A 194 -0.12 21.29 -1.90
N PRO A 195 -1.32 21.82 -1.65
CA PRO A 195 -2.13 21.37 -0.50
C PRO A 195 -2.45 19.87 -0.50
N LYS A 196 -2.42 19.21 -1.68
CA LYS A 196 -2.64 17.77 -1.79
C LYS A 196 -1.49 16.95 -1.18
N SER A 197 -0.30 17.50 -1.07
CA SER A 197 0.86 16.82 -0.48
C SER A 197 0.69 16.57 1.02
N SER A 198 -0.10 17.39 1.71
CA SER A 198 -0.41 17.24 3.14
C SER A 198 -1.72 16.47 3.39
N GLN A 199 -2.39 15.95 2.36
CA GLN A 199 -3.64 15.21 2.54
C GLN A 199 -3.35 13.74 2.84
N LEU A 200 -3.86 13.24 3.96
CA LEU A 200 -3.85 11.81 4.25
C LEU A 200 -4.92 11.09 3.42
N ARG A 201 -4.50 10.40 2.38
CA ARG A 201 -5.36 9.56 1.55
C ARG A 201 -5.22 8.11 2.00
N PHE A 202 -6.29 7.49 2.43
CA PHE A 202 -6.23 6.11 2.89
C PHE A 202 -7.48 5.31 2.53
N HIS A 203 -7.32 4.02 2.53
CA HIS A 203 -8.41 3.05 2.64
C HIS A 203 -8.34 2.35 3.99
N THR A 204 -9.40 1.65 4.32
CA THR A 204 -9.52 0.95 5.59
C THR A 204 -10.03 -0.45 5.33
N GLN A 205 -9.50 -1.42 6.06
CA GLN A 205 -10.01 -2.77 6.10
C GLN A 205 -10.57 -3.06 7.49
N THR A 206 -11.73 -3.67 7.53
CA THR A 206 -12.32 -4.20 8.77
C THR A 206 -11.39 -5.24 9.40
N ALA A 207 -11.30 -5.25 10.74
CA ALA A 207 -10.35 -6.08 11.47
C ALA A 207 -10.65 -7.58 11.34
N GLY A 208 -9.73 -8.32 10.73
CA GLY A 208 -9.81 -9.77 10.60
C GLY A 208 -9.68 -10.50 11.93
N VAL A 209 -8.84 -9.99 12.82
CA VAL A 209 -8.55 -10.56 14.16
C VAL A 209 -9.81 -10.69 15.04
N THR A 210 -10.86 -9.92 14.77
CA THR A 210 -12.13 -9.98 15.52
C THR A 210 -13.08 -11.08 15.05
N LEU A 211 -12.76 -11.74 13.95
CA LEU A 211 -13.65 -12.71 13.32
C LEU A 211 -13.41 -14.12 13.87
N THR A 212 -14.49 -14.88 13.96
CA THR A 212 -14.49 -16.22 14.52
C THR A 212 -15.05 -17.21 13.49
N ALA A 213 -14.26 -18.22 13.11
CA ALA A 213 -14.66 -19.21 12.11
C ALA A 213 -15.94 -19.96 12.48
N GLN A 214 -16.17 -20.18 13.77
CA GLN A 214 -17.34 -20.88 14.30
C GLN A 214 -18.65 -20.08 14.27
N GLN A 215 -18.57 -18.79 13.96
CA GLN A 215 -19.73 -17.88 13.97
C GLN A 215 -19.82 -17.03 12.69
N PRO A 216 -19.92 -17.65 11.51
CA PRO A 216 -19.84 -16.91 10.23
C PRO A 216 -20.95 -15.87 10.06
N ILE A 217 -22.16 -16.15 10.52
CA ILE A 217 -23.29 -15.19 10.46
C ILE A 217 -23.04 -13.99 11.38
N ASN A 218 -22.53 -14.22 12.60
CA ASN A 218 -22.19 -13.13 13.52
C ASN A 218 -21.02 -12.29 13.00
N ASN A 219 -20.13 -12.88 12.21
CA ASN A 219 -19.03 -12.13 11.58
C ASN A 219 -19.55 -11.05 10.62
N ALA A 220 -20.65 -11.30 9.90
CA ALA A 220 -21.27 -10.29 9.06
C ALA A 220 -21.73 -9.07 9.87
N VAL A 221 -22.28 -9.29 11.07
CA VAL A 221 -22.67 -8.20 11.99
C VAL A 221 -21.43 -7.46 12.50
N ARG A 222 -20.36 -8.17 12.90
CA ARG A 222 -19.09 -7.57 13.36
C ARG A 222 -18.49 -6.67 12.29
N VAL A 223 -18.39 -7.18 11.07
CA VAL A 223 -17.81 -6.43 9.93
C VAL A 223 -18.68 -5.23 9.57
N SER A 224 -20.00 -5.37 9.57
CA SER A 224 -20.91 -4.26 9.30
C SER A 224 -20.74 -3.12 10.32
N TYR A 225 -20.58 -3.46 11.59
CA TYR A 225 -20.38 -2.50 12.66
C TYR A 225 -19.03 -1.76 12.52
N GLN A 226 -17.97 -2.49 12.18
CA GLN A 226 -16.66 -1.90 11.89
C GLN A 226 -16.71 -0.97 10.67
N ALA A 227 -17.42 -1.36 9.62
CA ALA A 227 -17.52 -0.57 8.39
C ALA A 227 -18.34 0.73 8.56
N LEU A 228 -19.11 0.88 9.63
CA LEU A 228 -19.90 2.09 9.93
C LEU A 228 -19.07 3.18 10.63
N SER A 229 -17.95 2.85 11.25
CA SER A 229 -17.07 3.82 11.91
C SER A 229 -16.12 4.48 10.92
#